data_d5ef7159ef79d41e05abe2782c0d7dcd
#
_entry.id   d5ef7159ef79d41e05abe2782c0d7dcd
#
_cell.length_a   1.000
_cell.length_b   1.000
_cell.length_c   1.000
_cell.angle_alpha   90.00
_cell.angle_beta   90.00
_cell.angle_gamma   90.00
#
_symmetry.space_group_name_H-M   'P 1'
#
loop_
_entity.id
_entity.type
_entity.pdbx_description
1 polymer ?
#
loop_
_entity_poly.entity_id
_entity_poly.type
_entity_poly.pdbx_seq_one_letter_code
_entity_poly.pdbx_strand_id
1 'polypeptide(L)'
;MFFGITLIVFAIIGGLRVSNQDLLTRELKSIKGESIILKNIISDLNYSGILDSTQSYDQFLTGFFSSQNLGYPDLAPVEGYITRGLQLENNHLGVDIAAKNQDDVRAPADGRVMFSGTSEDLGNTIIINHPGGFITVFGHNDTNLVIAGEELQKGKVVARVGETGKSQGPHLHFEIWKNNQVLDPREIIPLYKAKDVSIRQTR
;
A
#
# COMPACT_ATOMS: atom_id res chain seq x y z
N MET A 1 26.10 9.51 19.10
CA MET A 1 25.20 10.14 18.13
C MET A 1 25.64 9.99 16.67
N PHE A 2 26.90 9.67 16.39
CA PHE A 2 27.44 9.39 15.04
C PHE A 2 27.07 8.00 14.48
N PHE A 3 26.69 7.06 15.32
CA PHE A 3 26.39 5.67 14.91
C PHE A 3 25.14 5.52 14.03
N GLY A 4 24.13 6.39 14.21
CA GLY A 4 22.86 6.27 13.46
C GLY A 4 23.00 6.68 11.99
N ILE A 5 23.75 7.73 11.71
CA ILE A 5 23.94 8.28 10.35
C ILE A 5 24.77 7.33 9.50
N THR A 6 25.82 6.75 10.07
CA THR A 6 26.68 5.76 9.38
C THR A 6 25.89 4.51 9.01
N LEU A 7 24.93 4.08 9.84
CA LEU A 7 24.08 2.92 9.57
C LEU A 7 23.09 3.19 8.42
N ILE A 8 22.55 4.40 8.32
CA ILE A 8 21.64 4.83 7.24
C ILE A 8 22.38 4.86 5.89
N VAL A 9 23.58 5.43 5.86
CA VAL A 9 24.41 5.48 4.64
C VAL A 9 24.85 4.07 4.21
N PHE A 10 25.23 3.20 5.15
CA PHE A 10 25.57 1.80 4.85
C PHE A 10 24.36 1.00 4.35
N ALA A 11 23.16 1.26 4.87
CA ALA A 11 21.94 0.59 4.41
C ALA A 11 21.57 0.97 2.96
N ILE A 12 21.84 2.20 2.56
CA ILE A 12 21.62 2.68 1.18
C ILE A 12 22.67 2.09 0.23
N ILE A 13 23.95 2.02 0.64
CA ILE A 13 25.06 1.58 -0.22
C ILE A 13 25.20 0.04 -0.23
N GLY A 14 24.89 -0.63 0.87
CA GLY A 14 25.14 -2.07 1.05
C GLY A 14 24.00 -3.00 0.63
N GLY A 15 22.88 -2.50 0.10
CA GLY A 15 21.72 -3.33 -0.25
C GLY A 15 21.08 -4.06 0.93
N LEU A 16 21.41 -3.69 2.17
CA LEU A 16 20.78 -4.21 3.38
C LEU A 16 19.32 -3.78 3.43
N ARG A 17 18.40 -4.73 3.30
CA ARG A 17 16.98 -4.51 3.59
C ARG A 17 16.84 -4.09 5.06
N VAL A 18 16.71 -2.79 5.31
CA VAL A 18 16.37 -2.29 6.63
C VAL A 18 14.92 -2.67 6.89
N SER A 19 14.70 -3.63 7.76
CA SER A 19 13.37 -4.12 8.16
C SER A 19 12.54 -3.10 8.95
N ASN A 20 12.99 -1.84 9.02
CA ASN A 20 12.34 -0.75 9.77
C ASN A 20 12.24 0.53 8.92
N GLN A 21 11.54 0.44 7.77
CA GLN A 21 11.25 1.61 6.94
C GLN A 21 10.48 2.71 7.71
N ASP A 22 9.68 2.33 8.71
CA ASP A 22 8.95 3.30 9.55
C ASP A 22 9.88 4.15 10.41
N LEU A 23 10.97 3.58 10.93
CA LEU A 23 11.94 4.35 11.71
C LEU A 23 12.64 5.37 10.81
N LEU A 24 13.05 4.93 9.62
CA LEU A 24 13.70 5.78 8.62
C LEU A 24 12.76 6.89 8.14
N THR A 25 11.50 6.57 7.87
CA THR A 25 10.51 7.56 7.41
C THR A 25 10.12 8.55 8.52
N ARG A 26 10.06 8.12 9.79
CA ARG A 26 9.84 9.00 10.94
C ARG A 26 11.04 9.89 11.20
N GLU A 27 12.25 9.35 11.14
CA GLU A 27 13.49 10.14 11.29
C GLU A 27 13.65 11.13 10.15
N LEU A 28 13.39 10.75 8.89
CA LEU A 28 13.42 11.65 7.74
C LEU A 28 12.32 12.72 7.78
N LYS A 29 11.12 12.42 8.29
CA LYS A 29 10.07 13.43 8.55
C LYS A 29 10.45 14.38 9.68
N SER A 30 11.09 13.89 10.74
CA SER A 30 11.63 14.70 11.82
C SER A 30 12.77 15.60 11.33
N ILE A 31 13.63 15.07 10.44
CA ILE A 31 14.75 15.78 9.83
C ILE A 31 14.27 16.90 8.87
N LYS A 32 13.10 16.79 8.27
CA LYS A 32 12.54 17.85 7.40
C LYS A 32 12.30 19.19 8.12
N GLY A 33 12.29 19.18 9.45
CA GLY A 33 12.25 20.37 10.31
C GLY A 33 13.62 20.94 10.72
N GLU A 34 14.73 20.20 10.53
CA GLU A 34 16.05 20.61 11.04
C GLU A 34 17.09 20.68 9.90
N SER A 35 17.27 21.89 9.36
CA SER A 35 18.04 22.15 8.13
C SER A 35 19.54 21.81 8.20
N ILE A 36 20.13 21.64 9.39
CA ILE A 36 21.57 21.42 9.57
C ILE A 36 21.97 19.96 9.31
N ILE A 37 21.19 19.00 9.81
CA ILE A 37 21.46 17.56 9.64
C ILE A 37 21.29 17.16 8.17
N LEU A 38 20.29 17.70 7.51
CA LEU A 38 20.04 17.49 6.07
C LEU A 38 21.20 18.01 5.20
N LYS A 39 21.73 19.19 5.51
CA LYS A 39 22.89 19.74 4.79
C LYS A 39 24.13 18.86 4.92
N ASN A 40 24.37 18.28 6.09
CA ASN A 40 25.49 17.37 6.30
C ASN A 40 25.32 16.06 5.53
N ILE A 41 24.12 15.48 5.53
CA ILE A 41 23.82 14.27 4.74
C ILE A 41 24.01 14.53 3.24
N ILE A 42 23.57 15.68 2.73
CA ILE A 42 23.74 16.07 1.32
C ILE A 42 25.21 16.25 0.98
N SER A 43 25.97 16.90 1.87
CA SER A 43 27.43 17.07 1.71
C SER A 43 28.12 15.71 1.61
N ASP A 44 27.76 14.75 2.46
CA ASP A 44 28.33 13.41 2.46
C ASP A 44 27.93 12.61 1.22
N LEU A 45 26.69 12.75 0.73
CA LEU A 45 26.21 12.12 -0.49
C LEU A 45 26.88 12.70 -1.75
N ASN A 46 27.10 14.03 -1.79
CA ASN A 46 27.88 14.69 -2.85
C ASN A 46 29.34 14.24 -2.85
N TYR A 47 29.96 14.17 -1.67
CA TYR A 47 31.34 13.71 -1.53
C TYR A 47 31.52 12.23 -1.94
N SER A 48 30.51 11.40 -1.72
CA SER A 48 30.52 9.99 -2.12
C SER A 48 30.20 9.77 -3.60
N GLY A 49 29.89 10.83 -4.37
CA GLY A 49 29.55 10.73 -5.81
C GLY A 49 28.18 10.08 -6.09
N ILE A 50 27.34 9.98 -5.07
CA ILE A 50 25.99 9.40 -5.20
C ILE A 50 25.00 10.41 -5.81
N LEU A 51 25.24 11.72 -5.61
CA LEU A 51 24.48 12.80 -6.24
C LEU A 51 25.24 13.34 -7.44
N ASP A 52 24.56 13.35 -8.59
CA ASP A 52 25.04 14.09 -9.76
C ASP A 52 24.95 15.60 -9.46
N SER A 53 25.99 16.35 -9.78
CA SER A 53 26.09 17.79 -9.57
C SER A 53 24.98 18.62 -10.26
N THR A 54 24.17 17.99 -11.13
CA THR A 54 23.06 18.59 -11.87
C THR A 54 21.68 18.37 -11.20
N GLN A 55 21.59 17.46 -10.22
CA GLN A 55 20.32 17.19 -9.55
C GLN A 55 20.13 18.14 -8.37
N SER A 56 18.99 18.82 -8.33
CA SER A 56 18.58 19.55 -7.14
C SER A 56 18.20 18.56 -6.03
N TYR A 57 18.43 18.98 -4.78
CA TYR A 57 18.03 18.22 -3.59
C TYR A 57 16.56 17.77 -3.62
N ASP A 58 15.67 18.66 -4.09
CA ASP A 58 14.24 18.35 -4.22
C ASP A 58 13.96 17.25 -5.27
N GLN A 59 14.73 17.22 -6.37
CA GLN A 59 14.62 16.15 -7.37
C GLN A 59 15.16 14.83 -6.82
N PHE A 60 16.27 14.84 -6.09
CA PHE A 60 16.79 13.66 -5.42
C PHE A 60 15.80 13.10 -4.40
N LEU A 61 15.27 13.94 -3.50
CA LEU A 61 14.28 13.51 -2.52
C LEU A 61 12.99 13.03 -3.21
N THR A 62 12.51 13.73 -4.23
CA THR A 62 11.32 13.33 -4.98
C THR A 62 11.55 11.99 -5.67
N GLY A 63 12.69 11.79 -6.32
CA GLY A 63 13.07 10.52 -6.94
C GLY A 63 13.25 9.41 -5.90
N PHE A 64 13.93 9.68 -4.79
CA PHE A 64 14.13 8.75 -3.70
C PHE A 64 12.81 8.33 -3.02
N PHE A 65 11.93 9.29 -2.70
CA PHE A 65 10.62 9.00 -2.13
C PHE A 65 9.67 8.36 -3.13
N SER A 66 9.76 8.69 -4.42
CA SER A 66 8.98 8.02 -5.47
C SER A 66 9.43 6.58 -5.67
N SER A 67 10.74 6.31 -5.61
CA SER A 67 11.28 4.94 -5.65
C SER A 67 10.98 4.14 -4.38
N GLN A 68 10.73 4.80 -3.23
CA GLN A 68 10.34 4.18 -1.96
C GLN A 68 8.82 3.95 -1.86
N ASN A 69 8.02 4.41 -2.82
CA ASN A 69 6.58 4.14 -2.89
C ASN A 69 6.23 2.71 -3.34
N LEU A 70 7.21 1.83 -3.37
CA LEU A 70 7.07 0.43 -3.83
C LEU A 70 6.00 -0.37 -3.09
N GLY A 71 5.55 0.07 -1.93
CA GLY A 71 4.52 -0.62 -1.15
C GLY A 71 3.25 0.18 -0.89
N TYR A 72 3.16 1.43 -1.38
CA TYR A 72 1.97 2.24 -1.14
C TYR A 72 0.82 1.78 -2.05
N PRO A 73 -0.32 1.32 -1.47
CA PRO A 73 -1.40 0.68 -2.24
C PRO A 73 -2.35 1.72 -2.85
N ASP A 74 -1.88 2.53 -3.81
CA ASP A 74 -2.61 3.63 -4.44
C ASP A 74 -3.30 3.29 -5.76
N LEU A 75 -3.02 2.10 -6.33
CA LEU A 75 -3.75 1.61 -7.49
C LEU A 75 -5.10 1.04 -7.06
N ALA A 76 -6.18 1.46 -7.70
CA ALA A 76 -7.49 0.85 -7.51
C ALA A 76 -7.48 -0.63 -7.97
N PRO A 77 -7.75 -1.59 -7.07
CA PRO A 77 -7.79 -3.01 -7.44
C PRO A 77 -8.80 -3.36 -8.53
N VAL A 78 -9.93 -2.69 -8.52
CA VAL A 78 -11.00 -2.85 -9.53
C VAL A 78 -11.66 -1.50 -9.77
N GLU A 79 -12.15 -1.27 -10.97
CA GLU A 79 -13.01 -0.12 -11.27
C GLU A 79 -14.45 -0.42 -10.86
N GLY A 80 -15.05 0.50 -10.08
CA GLY A 80 -16.42 0.33 -9.60
C GLY A 80 -16.88 1.49 -8.75
N TYR A 81 -18.07 1.38 -8.19
CA TYR A 81 -18.62 2.36 -7.24
C TYR A 81 -18.53 1.82 -5.82
N ILE A 82 -18.13 2.66 -4.87
CA ILE A 82 -18.17 2.30 -3.45
C ILE A 82 -19.64 2.30 -3.00
N THR A 83 -20.15 1.13 -2.67
CA THR A 83 -21.52 0.94 -2.20
C THR A 83 -21.61 0.91 -0.68
N ARG A 84 -20.52 0.50 -0.02
CA ARG A 84 -20.39 0.51 1.43
C ARG A 84 -18.98 0.97 1.82
N GLY A 85 -18.89 1.96 2.71
CA GLY A 85 -17.65 2.48 3.24
C GLY A 85 -17.17 1.74 4.48
N LEU A 86 -16.01 2.15 5.01
CA LEU A 86 -15.49 1.70 6.31
C LEU A 86 -16.50 2.04 7.43
N GLN A 87 -16.86 1.06 8.26
CA GLN A 87 -17.81 1.18 9.38
C GLN A 87 -17.34 0.34 10.56
N LEU A 88 -16.50 0.91 11.42
CA LEU A 88 -15.89 0.18 12.54
C LEU A 88 -16.92 -0.36 13.54
N GLU A 89 -17.99 0.40 13.79
CA GLU A 89 -19.10 0.03 14.67
C GLU A 89 -19.88 -1.20 14.19
N ASN A 90 -19.87 -1.45 12.87
CA ASN A 90 -20.53 -2.60 12.23
C ASN A 90 -19.55 -3.71 11.86
N ASN A 91 -18.30 -3.63 12.36
CA ASN A 91 -17.21 -4.56 12.02
C ASN A 91 -16.97 -4.71 10.51
N HIS A 92 -17.21 -3.64 9.73
CA HIS A 92 -16.90 -3.55 8.32
C HIS A 92 -15.59 -2.81 8.14
N LEU A 93 -14.51 -3.56 7.93
CA LEU A 93 -13.13 -3.08 8.03
C LEU A 93 -12.53 -2.61 6.69
N GLY A 94 -13.39 -2.40 5.68
CA GLY A 94 -12.97 -2.01 4.34
C GLY A 94 -14.03 -1.23 3.60
N VAL A 95 -13.96 -1.32 2.29
CA VAL A 95 -14.97 -0.80 1.36
C VAL A 95 -15.50 -1.92 0.47
N ASP A 96 -16.78 -1.88 0.15
CA ASP A 96 -17.38 -2.75 -0.84
C ASP A 96 -17.50 -2.00 -2.17
N ILE A 97 -16.89 -2.55 -3.21
CA ILE A 97 -16.78 -1.97 -4.54
C ILE A 97 -17.65 -2.79 -5.48
N ALA A 98 -18.81 -2.25 -5.86
CA ALA A 98 -19.67 -2.87 -6.87
C ALA A 98 -18.96 -2.89 -8.22
N ALA A 99 -18.74 -4.09 -8.74
CA ALA A 99 -18.10 -4.36 -10.01
C ALA A 99 -18.80 -5.56 -10.69
N LYS A 100 -18.49 -5.81 -11.96
CA LYS A 100 -19.06 -6.95 -12.66
C LYS A 100 -18.44 -8.25 -12.19
N ASN A 101 -19.23 -9.30 -12.10
CA ASN A 101 -18.69 -10.64 -11.86
C ASN A 101 -17.64 -10.97 -12.92
N GLN A 102 -16.50 -11.56 -12.50
CA GLN A 102 -15.33 -11.89 -13.32
C GLN A 102 -14.46 -10.69 -13.75
N ASP A 103 -14.74 -9.46 -13.32
CA ASP A 103 -13.80 -8.36 -13.54
C ASP A 103 -12.44 -8.67 -12.87
N ASP A 104 -11.35 -8.17 -13.49
CA ASP A 104 -10.00 -8.33 -12.97
C ASP A 104 -9.82 -7.59 -11.66
N VAL A 105 -9.33 -8.28 -10.63
CA VAL A 105 -8.84 -7.69 -9.38
C VAL A 105 -7.31 -7.62 -9.44
N ARG A 106 -6.74 -6.43 -9.21
CA ARG A 106 -5.31 -6.16 -9.37
C ARG A 106 -4.63 -5.82 -8.04
N ALA A 107 -3.36 -6.19 -7.93
CA ALA A 107 -2.53 -5.79 -6.80
C ALA A 107 -2.34 -4.26 -6.79
N PRO A 108 -2.65 -3.56 -5.67
CA PRO A 108 -2.57 -2.10 -5.60
C PRO A 108 -1.14 -1.56 -5.46
N ALA A 109 -0.20 -2.42 -5.12
CA ALA A 109 1.23 -2.15 -4.99
C ALA A 109 2.03 -3.45 -5.17
N ASP A 110 3.36 -3.33 -5.27
CA ASP A 110 4.26 -4.48 -5.17
C ASP A 110 4.09 -5.15 -3.79
N GLY A 111 4.27 -6.47 -3.72
CA GLY A 111 4.11 -7.18 -2.46
C GLY A 111 4.26 -8.68 -2.57
N ARG A 112 4.00 -9.37 -1.44
CA ARG A 112 4.03 -10.82 -1.35
C ARG A 112 2.72 -11.35 -0.80
N VAL A 113 2.17 -12.37 -1.43
CA VAL A 113 0.95 -13.03 -0.96
C VAL A 113 1.20 -13.73 0.37
N MET A 114 0.50 -13.30 1.42
CA MET A 114 0.54 -13.95 2.74
C MET A 114 -0.45 -15.12 2.82
N PHE A 115 -1.62 -14.94 2.21
CA PHE A 115 -2.70 -15.90 2.22
C PHE A 115 -3.44 -15.86 0.88
N SER A 116 -3.82 -17.04 0.39
CA SER A 116 -4.75 -17.22 -0.72
C SER A 116 -5.55 -18.50 -0.45
N GLY A 117 -6.83 -18.34 -0.17
CA GLY A 117 -7.68 -19.46 0.26
C GLY A 117 -9.10 -19.00 0.51
N THR A 118 -9.89 -19.79 1.27
CA THR A 118 -11.28 -19.49 1.59
C THR A 118 -11.40 -19.19 3.08
N SER A 119 -12.15 -18.14 3.43
CA SER A 119 -12.58 -17.81 4.78
C SER A 119 -14.10 -17.90 4.90
N GLU A 120 -14.62 -18.02 6.13
CA GLU A 120 -16.06 -18.18 6.36
C GLU A 120 -16.86 -16.95 5.93
N ASP A 121 -16.37 -15.75 6.28
CA ASP A 121 -17.10 -14.52 6.02
C ASP A 121 -16.80 -13.95 4.63
N LEU A 122 -15.51 -13.83 4.27
CA LEU A 122 -15.07 -13.19 3.03
C LEU A 122 -14.99 -14.14 1.82
N GLY A 123 -15.33 -15.44 1.99
CA GLY A 123 -15.24 -16.41 0.89
C GLY A 123 -13.81 -16.57 0.39
N ASN A 124 -13.62 -16.64 -0.93
CA ASN A 124 -12.28 -16.68 -1.51
C ASN A 124 -11.56 -15.36 -1.24
N THR A 125 -10.47 -15.46 -0.49
CA THR A 125 -9.76 -14.33 0.12
C THR A 125 -8.29 -14.36 -0.26
N ILE A 126 -7.73 -13.19 -0.55
CA ILE A 126 -6.29 -12.97 -0.70
C ILE A 126 -5.86 -11.94 0.32
N ILE A 127 -4.70 -12.14 0.95
CA ILE A 127 -4.02 -11.16 1.80
C ILE A 127 -2.62 -10.94 1.25
N ILE A 128 -2.26 -9.68 1.00
CA ILE A 128 -0.96 -9.29 0.46
C ILE A 128 -0.25 -8.39 1.47
N ASN A 129 1.00 -8.73 1.77
CA ASN A 129 1.92 -7.86 2.52
C ASN A 129 2.71 -7.01 1.53
N HIS A 130 2.71 -5.71 1.75
CA HIS A 130 3.43 -4.74 0.93
C HIS A 130 4.59 -4.12 1.71
N PRO A 131 5.63 -3.62 1.03
CA PRO A 131 6.65 -2.80 1.66
C PRO A 131 6.04 -1.63 2.44
N GLY A 132 6.76 -1.14 3.47
CA GLY A 132 6.27 0.00 4.29
C GLY A 132 5.20 -0.36 5.32
N GLY A 133 5.00 -1.67 5.61
CA GLY A 133 4.08 -2.13 6.65
C GLY A 133 2.60 -2.08 6.26
N PHE A 134 2.30 -2.01 4.96
CA PHE A 134 0.93 -2.11 4.46
C PHE A 134 0.53 -3.58 4.26
N ILE A 135 -0.75 -3.86 4.52
CA ILE A 135 -1.41 -5.13 4.19
C ILE A 135 -2.71 -4.79 3.47
N THR A 136 -3.03 -5.54 2.43
CA THR A 136 -4.33 -5.45 1.76
C THR A 136 -5.06 -6.78 1.79
N VAL A 137 -6.39 -6.72 1.93
CA VAL A 137 -7.29 -7.88 1.97
C VAL A 137 -8.30 -7.75 0.82
N PHE A 138 -8.53 -8.85 0.13
CA PHE A 138 -9.45 -8.95 -1.00
C PHE A 138 -10.41 -10.09 -0.70
N GLY A 139 -11.69 -9.78 -0.54
CA GLY A 139 -12.74 -10.73 -0.22
C GLY A 139 -13.79 -10.88 -1.32
N HIS A 140 -14.61 -11.92 -1.19
CA HIS A 140 -15.71 -12.30 -2.07
C HIS A 140 -15.27 -12.64 -3.49
N ASN A 141 -13.97 -12.94 -3.70
CA ASN A 141 -13.47 -13.30 -5.02
C ASN A 141 -14.20 -14.54 -5.56
N ASP A 142 -14.43 -14.58 -6.88
CA ASP A 142 -14.84 -15.80 -7.53
C ASP A 142 -13.70 -16.81 -7.57
N THR A 143 -12.54 -16.36 -8.04
CA THR A 143 -11.34 -17.17 -8.17
C THR A 143 -10.10 -16.39 -7.75
N ASN A 144 -9.28 -16.98 -6.88
CA ASN A 144 -7.95 -16.50 -6.58
C ASN A 144 -6.97 -17.01 -7.64
N LEU A 145 -6.18 -16.13 -8.25
CA LEU A 145 -5.25 -16.44 -9.34
C LEU A 145 -3.78 -16.49 -8.89
N VAL A 146 -3.53 -16.33 -7.60
CA VAL A 146 -2.19 -16.32 -6.99
C VAL A 146 -2.18 -17.24 -5.77
N ILE A 147 -0.99 -17.69 -5.36
CA ILE A 147 -0.79 -18.58 -4.23
C ILE A 147 0.03 -17.93 -3.12
N ALA A 148 -0.11 -18.42 -1.89
CA ALA A 148 0.69 -17.94 -0.75
C ALA A 148 2.19 -18.08 -1.04
N GLY A 149 2.96 -17.05 -0.69
CA GLY A 149 4.40 -16.93 -0.92
C GLY A 149 4.80 -16.30 -2.24
N GLU A 150 3.86 -16.07 -3.17
CA GLU A 150 4.14 -15.48 -4.48
C GLU A 150 4.47 -13.99 -4.37
N GLU A 151 5.53 -13.54 -5.08
CA GLU A 151 5.91 -12.14 -5.22
C GLU A 151 5.11 -11.48 -6.35
N LEU A 152 4.59 -10.30 -6.08
CA LEU A 152 3.69 -9.59 -6.98
C LEU A 152 4.25 -8.22 -7.34
N GLN A 153 4.03 -7.83 -8.59
CA GLN A 153 4.20 -6.45 -9.05
C GLN A 153 2.85 -5.73 -9.02
N LYS A 154 2.87 -4.44 -8.75
CA LYS A 154 1.73 -3.54 -8.86
C LYS A 154 1.01 -3.71 -10.21
N GLY A 155 -0.31 -3.81 -10.17
CA GLY A 155 -1.15 -4.00 -11.35
C GLY A 155 -1.31 -5.44 -11.82
N LYS A 156 -0.57 -6.42 -11.25
CA LYS A 156 -0.79 -7.84 -11.56
C LYS A 156 -2.20 -8.25 -11.18
N VAL A 157 -2.87 -8.98 -12.07
CA VAL A 157 -4.19 -9.58 -11.78
C VAL A 157 -4.01 -10.70 -10.76
N VAL A 158 -4.71 -10.60 -9.62
CA VAL A 158 -4.58 -11.51 -8.48
C VAL A 158 -5.84 -12.34 -8.25
N ALA A 159 -7.01 -11.83 -8.69
CA ALA A 159 -8.29 -12.52 -8.53
C ALA A 159 -9.29 -12.08 -9.60
N ARG A 160 -10.48 -12.71 -9.55
CA ARG A 160 -11.70 -12.30 -10.27
C ARG A 160 -12.76 -11.87 -9.26
N VAL A 161 -13.46 -10.77 -9.54
CA VAL A 161 -14.61 -10.34 -8.74
C VAL A 161 -15.66 -11.45 -8.71
N GLY A 162 -16.21 -11.71 -7.54
CA GLY A 162 -17.24 -12.71 -7.33
C GLY A 162 -18.27 -12.31 -6.28
N GLU A 163 -18.86 -13.32 -5.66
CA GLU A 163 -19.87 -13.19 -4.60
C GLU A 163 -19.77 -14.34 -3.57
N THR A 164 -18.55 -14.89 -3.39
CA THR A 164 -18.33 -16.01 -2.45
C THR A 164 -18.38 -15.55 -0.99
N GLY A 165 -18.64 -16.47 -0.06
CA GLY A 165 -18.80 -16.17 1.37
C GLY A 165 -20.11 -15.45 1.69
N LYS A 166 -20.10 -14.55 2.68
CA LYS A 166 -21.29 -13.78 3.10
C LYS A 166 -21.46 -12.52 2.24
N SER A 167 -21.83 -12.69 0.98
CA SER A 167 -22.05 -11.62 0.00
C SER A 167 -23.52 -11.51 -0.38
N GLN A 168 -23.96 -10.32 -0.81
CA GLN A 168 -25.32 -10.05 -1.29
C GLN A 168 -25.38 -9.81 -2.82
N GLY A 169 -24.28 -10.05 -3.51
CA GLY A 169 -24.14 -9.86 -4.95
C GLY A 169 -22.69 -9.57 -5.35
N PRO A 170 -22.39 -9.51 -6.65
CA PRO A 170 -21.03 -9.33 -7.13
C PRO A 170 -20.41 -8.00 -6.66
N HIS A 171 -19.35 -8.08 -5.87
CA HIS A 171 -18.54 -6.95 -5.43
C HIS A 171 -17.17 -7.42 -4.95
N LEU A 172 -16.21 -6.51 -4.87
CA LEU A 172 -14.97 -6.71 -4.16
C LEU A 172 -15.07 -6.08 -2.77
N HIS A 173 -14.87 -6.87 -1.71
CA HIS A 173 -14.55 -6.34 -0.39
C HIS A 173 -13.05 -6.07 -0.33
N PHE A 174 -12.66 -4.83 0.00
CA PHE A 174 -11.27 -4.40 -0.03
C PHE A 174 -10.88 -3.64 1.23
N GLU A 175 -9.81 -4.11 1.90
CA GLU A 175 -9.26 -3.49 3.10
C GLU A 175 -7.82 -3.04 2.89
N ILE A 176 -7.44 -1.93 3.55
CA ILE A 176 -6.06 -1.47 3.67
C ILE A 176 -5.73 -1.35 5.16
N TRP A 177 -4.64 -1.98 5.55
CA TRP A 177 -4.10 -1.92 6.90
C TRP A 177 -2.69 -1.35 6.88
N LYS A 178 -2.32 -0.63 7.94
CA LYS A 178 -0.95 -0.18 8.20
C LYS A 178 -0.64 -0.31 9.68
N ASN A 179 0.42 -1.06 10.03
CA ASN A 179 0.86 -1.23 11.41
C ASN A 179 -0.31 -1.63 12.35
N ASN A 180 -1.09 -2.62 11.96
CA ASN A 180 -2.28 -3.14 12.68
C ASN A 180 -3.43 -2.12 12.85
N GLN A 181 -3.43 -1.04 12.08
CA GLN A 181 -4.54 -0.10 12.03
C GLN A 181 -5.20 -0.16 10.66
N VAL A 182 -6.53 -0.28 10.65
CA VAL A 182 -7.29 -0.20 9.40
C VAL A 182 -7.31 1.24 8.91
N LEU A 183 -7.13 1.42 7.60
CA LEU A 183 -7.21 2.70 6.90
C LEU A 183 -8.39 2.69 5.95
N ASP A 184 -9.03 3.85 5.78
CA ASP A 184 -10.10 3.97 4.79
C ASP A 184 -9.52 3.98 3.37
N PRO A 185 -9.83 2.99 2.52
CA PRO A 185 -9.32 2.95 1.15
C PRO A 185 -9.67 4.18 0.31
N ARG A 186 -10.75 4.91 0.65
CA ARG A 186 -11.16 6.15 -0.04
C ARG A 186 -10.19 7.31 0.19
N GLU A 187 -9.46 7.30 1.30
CA GLU A 187 -8.45 8.32 1.60
C GLU A 187 -7.08 8.00 0.96
N ILE A 188 -6.87 6.75 0.55
CA ILE A 188 -5.63 6.24 -0.06
C ILE A 188 -5.73 6.25 -1.58
N ILE A 189 -6.88 5.86 -2.13
CA ILE A 189 -7.12 5.70 -3.57
C ILE A 189 -8.11 6.78 -4.05
N PRO A 190 -7.63 7.83 -4.73
CA PRO A 190 -8.47 8.98 -5.12
C PRO A 190 -9.69 8.59 -5.98
N LEU A 191 -9.55 7.53 -6.81
CA LEU A 191 -10.64 7.02 -7.63
C LEU A 191 -11.85 6.61 -6.78
N TYR A 192 -11.62 5.98 -5.62
CA TYR A 192 -12.68 5.50 -4.75
C TYR A 192 -13.40 6.64 -4.03
N LYS A 193 -12.68 7.70 -3.66
CA LYS A 193 -13.31 8.91 -3.12
C LYS A 193 -14.26 9.57 -4.14
N ALA A 194 -13.86 9.61 -5.41
CA ALA A 194 -14.66 10.19 -6.48
C ALA A 194 -15.90 9.33 -6.86
N LYS A 195 -15.82 8.01 -6.65
CA LYS A 195 -16.87 7.04 -6.99
C LYS A 195 -17.68 6.57 -5.76
N ASP A 196 -17.62 7.27 -4.64
CA ASP A 196 -18.35 6.91 -3.42
C ASP A 196 -19.83 7.31 -3.52
N VAL A 197 -20.71 6.31 -3.51
CA VAL A 197 -22.16 6.45 -3.48
C VAL A 197 -22.77 6.01 -2.13
N SER A 198 -21.96 5.47 -1.20
CA SER A 198 -22.38 4.94 0.10
C SER A 198 -23.02 6.02 0.99
N ILE A 199 -22.57 7.28 0.86
CA ILE A 199 -23.06 8.42 1.65
C ILE A 199 -24.49 8.81 1.27
N ARG A 200 -24.98 8.41 0.09
CA ARG A 200 -26.33 8.76 -0.39
C ARG A 200 -27.43 7.88 0.21
N GLN A 201 -27.10 6.81 0.93
CA GLN A 201 -28.05 5.86 1.52
C GLN A 201 -28.56 6.27 2.91
N THR A 202 -28.08 7.39 3.47
CA THR A 202 -28.45 7.91 4.81
C THR A 202 -29.45 9.03 4.77
N ARG A 203 -30.47 8.98 3.87
CA ARG A 203 -31.63 9.89 3.90
C ARG A 203 -32.93 9.13 3.98
#